data_29520e10f1d1387e99b09b0f084b5e5a
#
_entry.id   29520e10f1d1387e99b09b0f084b5e5a
#
_cell.length_a   1.000
_cell.length_b   1.000
_cell.length_c   1.000
_cell.angle_alpha   90.00
_cell.angle_beta   90.00
_cell.angle_gamma   90.00
#
_symmetry.space_group_name_H-M   'P 1'
#
loop_
_entity.id
_entity.type
_entity.pdbx_description
1 polymer ?
#
loop_
_entity_poly.entity_id
_entity_poly.type
_entity_poly.pdbx_seq_one_letter_code
_entity_poly.pdbx_strand_id
1 'polypeptide(L)'
;MPLAVDSLDSALSGGLALGRVHMMCGMMQAHGAVSGFVTALLMRLVAHLSAVGTSAGPIVWCPASSLGGAGMLYGHGLAALGLDPARLLIVDTPHPSRRMAALDDIARTDGLTAVVAEYDGMQKSSDYWVRLMRRIQLAAESSRVTVFLLGTPLVANGCETVWHIAPTN
;
A
#
# COMPACT_ATOMS: atom_id res chain seq x y z
N MET A 1 4.17 12.61 6.56
CA MET A 1 3.07 12.37 7.53
C MET A 1 3.64 11.76 8.80
N PRO A 2 3.57 12.45 9.95
CA PRO A 2 4.05 11.89 11.21
C PRO A 2 3.25 10.65 11.63
N LEU A 3 3.92 9.65 12.18
CA LEU A 3 3.29 8.41 12.66
C LEU A 3 2.93 8.50 14.16
N ALA A 4 3.38 9.55 14.86
CA ALA A 4 3.30 9.76 16.31
C ALA A 4 3.92 8.60 17.10
N VAL A 5 4.99 8.06 16.57
CA VAL A 5 5.90 7.13 17.22
C VAL A 5 7.31 7.72 17.01
N ASP A 6 7.86 8.34 18.04
CA ASP A 6 9.08 9.16 17.94
C ASP A 6 10.25 8.43 17.29
N SER A 7 10.43 7.14 17.61
CA SER A 7 11.50 6.32 17.03
C SER A 7 11.32 6.10 15.53
N LEU A 8 10.08 5.91 15.08
CA LEU A 8 9.76 5.73 13.65
C LEU A 8 9.85 7.07 12.93
N ASP A 9 9.28 8.12 13.50
CA ASP A 9 9.32 9.44 12.88
C ASP A 9 10.76 9.95 12.74
N SER A 10 11.61 9.69 13.73
CA SER A 10 13.04 10.00 13.64
C SER A 10 13.75 9.19 12.55
N ALA A 11 13.49 7.89 12.48
CA ALA A 11 14.07 7.01 11.45
C ALA A 11 13.63 7.41 10.02
N LEU A 12 12.42 7.96 9.89
CA LEU A 12 11.83 8.41 8.63
C LEU A 12 12.04 9.92 8.35
N SER A 13 12.93 10.57 9.09
CA SER A 13 13.21 12.01 8.92
C SER A 13 11.96 12.90 9.03
N GLY A 14 11.05 12.56 9.94
CA GLY A 14 9.82 13.30 10.19
C GLY A 14 8.53 12.58 9.85
N GLY A 15 8.60 11.31 9.48
CA GLY A 15 7.44 10.45 9.23
C GLY A 15 7.36 9.89 7.82
N LEU A 16 6.25 9.22 7.51
CA LEU A 16 6.05 8.57 6.21
C LEU A 16 5.95 9.60 5.08
N ALA A 17 6.78 9.47 4.06
CA ALA A 17 6.72 10.29 2.85
C ALA A 17 5.44 9.98 2.06
N LEU A 18 4.70 11.00 1.62
CA LEU A 18 3.49 10.83 0.82
C LEU A 18 3.80 10.96 -0.68
N GLY A 19 2.94 10.37 -1.52
CA GLY A 19 3.20 10.32 -2.96
C GLY A 19 4.42 9.47 -3.32
N ARG A 20 4.67 8.43 -2.55
CA ARG A 20 5.82 7.51 -2.67
C ARG A 20 5.37 6.06 -2.59
N VAL A 21 6.26 5.16 -3.01
CA VAL A 21 6.06 3.72 -2.93
C VAL A 21 6.68 3.16 -1.65
N HIS A 22 5.88 2.49 -0.86
CA HIS A 22 6.29 1.81 0.37
C HIS A 22 6.04 0.31 0.24
N MET A 23 7.06 -0.49 0.48
CA MET A 23 6.95 -1.95 0.47
C MET A 23 6.71 -2.46 1.89
N MET A 24 5.67 -3.26 2.06
CA MET A 24 5.24 -3.86 3.32
C MET A 24 5.43 -5.38 3.24
N CYS A 25 6.43 -5.88 3.93
CA CYS A 25 6.82 -7.29 3.91
C CYS A 25 6.45 -7.96 5.23
N GLY A 26 5.97 -9.20 5.15
CA GLY A 26 5.75 -10.06 6.30
C GLY A 26 6.02 -11.51 5.95
N MET A 27 6.19 -12.35 6.97
CA MET A 27 6.20 -13.80 6.76
C MET A 27 4.83 -14.27 6.26
N MET A 28 4.76 -15.42 5.59
CA MET A 28 3.49 -15.94 5.03
C MET A 28 2.35 -16.02 6.05
N GLN A 29 2.66 -16.28 7.32
CA GLN A 29 1.67 -16.32 8.41
C GLN A 29 1.27 -14.92 8.93
N ALA A 30 1.94 -13.87 8.49
CA ALA A 30 1.75 -12.50 8.97
C ALA A 30 0.88 -11.62 8.05
N HIS A 31 0.19 -12.19 7.05
CA HIS A 31 -0.65 -11.42 6.13
C HIS A 31 -1.65 -10.52 6.86
N GLY A 32 -2.32 -11.02 7.88
CA GLY A 32 -3.25 -10.23 8.69
C GLY A 32 -2.58 -9.06 9.41
N ALA A 33 -1.36 -9.25 9.93
CA ALA A 33 -0.60 -8.18 10.58
C ALA A 33 -0.17 -7.11 9.58
N VAL A 34 0.28 -7.52 8.37
CA VAL A 34 0.66 -6.57 7.30
C VAL A 34 -0.55 -5.76 6.85
N SER A 35 -1.67 -6.40 6.55
CA SER A 35 -2.91 -5.73 6.12
C SER A 35 -3.47 -4.82 7.21
N GLY A 36 -3.43 -5.27 8.47
CA GLY A 36 -3.84 -4.46 9.63
C GLY A 36 -2.96 -3.23 9.81
N PHE A 37 -1.64 -3.38 9.70
CA PHE A 37 -0.71 -2.26 9.78
C PHE A 37 -0.94 -1.25 8.65
N VAL A 38 -1.11 -1.71 7.40
CA VAL A 38 -1.43 -0.83 6.27
C VAL A 38 -2.76 -0.13 6.46
N THR A 39 -3.79 -0.83 6.99
CA THR A 39 -5.07 -0.21 7.33
C THR A 39 -4.89 0.92 8.34
N ALA A 40 -4.07 0.74 9.37
CA ALA A 40 -3.75 1.80 10.34
C ALA A 40 -3.04 2.99 9.68
N LEU A 41 -2.11 2.74 8.74
CA LEU A 41 -1.46 3.81 7.97
C LEU A 41 -2.46 4.58 7.09
N LEU A 42 -3.40 3.88 6.45
CA LEU A 42 -4.45 4.51 5.63
C LEU A 42 -5.37 5.40 6.46
N MET A 43 -5.79 4.94 7.63
CA MET A 43 -6.59 5.74 8.56
C MET A 43 -5.85 7.00 8.98
N ARG A 44 -4.57 6.85 9.31
CA ARG A 44 -3.72 7.97 9.69
C ARG A 44 -3.50 8.95 8.54
N LEU A 45 -3.37 8.44 7.32
CA LEU A 45 -3.26 9.25 6.10
C LEU A 45 -4.54 10.08 5.87
N VAL A 46 -5.71 9.46 5.98
CA VAL A 46 -7.00 10.16 5.86
C VAL A 46 -7.14 11.25 6.92
N ALA A 47 -6.80 10.93 8.18
CA ALA A 47 -6.84 11.90 9.28
C ALA A 47 -5.84 13.06 9.05
N HIS A 48 -4.62 12.75 8.59
CA HIS A 48 -3.61 13.76 8.30
C HIS A 48 -4.06 14.72 7.19
N LEU A 49 -4.59 14.19 6.08
CA LEU A 49 -5.10 15.02 4.98
C LEU A 49 -6.22 15.95 5.46
N SER A 50 -7.15 15.43 6.26
CA SER A 50 -8.22 16.24 6.85
C SER A 50 -7.67 17.34 7.76
N ALA A 51 -6.65 17.05 8.57
CA ALA A 51 -6.02 18.01 9.47
C ALA A 51 -5.32 19.16 8.74
N VAL A 52 -4.78 18.89 7.54
CA VAL A 52 -4.14 19.94 6.71
C VAL A 52 -5.10 20.57 5.70
N GLY A 53 -6.42 20.34 5.84
CA GLY A 53 -7.44 20.94 4.99
C GLY A 53 -7.52 20.35 3.57
N THR A 54 -6.96 19.17 3.35
CA THR A 54 -7.01 18.48 2.06
C THR A 54 -8.08 17.38 2.10
N SER A 55 -8.96 17.37 1.11
CA SER A 55 -9.96 16.31 1.01
C SER A 55 -9.30 14.99 0.64
N ALA A 56 -9.52 13.96 1.46
CA ALA A 56 -9.08 12.62 1.14
C ALA A 56 -9.99 12.02 0.05
N GLY A 57 -9.41 11.62 -1.06
CA GLY A 57 -10.08 10.90 -2.14
C GLY A 57 -10.28 9.40 -1.82
N PRO A 58 -10.73 8.61 -2.81
CA PRO A 58 -10.83 7.17 -2.69
C PRO A 58 -9.48 6.49 -2.43
N ILE A 59 -9.55 5.30 -1.87
CA ILE A 59 -8.43 4.38 -1.70
C ILE A 59 -8.70 3.17 -2.61
N VAL A 60 -7.75 2.81 -3.44
CA VAL A 60 -7.86 1.61 -4.28
C VAL A 60 -7.13 0.45 -3.60
N TRP A 61 -7.76 -0.72 -3.55
CA TRP A 61 -7.14 -1.95 -3.07
C TRP A 61 -7.19 -3.02 -4.16
N CYS A 62 -6.02 -3.52 -4.54
CA CYS A 62 -5.82 -4.59 -5.53
C CYS A 62 -5.42 -5.87 -4.78
N PRO A 63 -6.37 -6.74 -4.41
CA PRO A 63 -6.07 -7.95 -3.65
C PRO A 63 -5.27 -8.96 -4.48
N ALA A 64 -4.53 -9.84 -3.82
CA ALA A 64 -3.68 -10.85 -4.44
C ALA A 64 -4.48 -11.87 -5.25
N SER A 65 -5.58 -12.35 -4.72
CA SER A 65 -6.57 -13.17 -5.42
C SER A 65 -7.77 -13.40 -4.54
N SER A 66 -8.97 -13.32 -5.10
CA SER A 66 -10.20 -13.71 -4.42
C SER A 66 -10.29 -15.24 -4.18
N LEU A 67 -9.45 -16.04 -4.86
CA LEU A 67 -9.48 -17.51 -4.83
C LEU A 67 -8.26 -18.15 -4.14
N GLY A 68 -7.27 -17.39 -3.71
CA GLY A 68 -5.95 -17.89 -3.32
C GLY A 68 -5.60 -17.86 -1.82
N GLY A 69 -6.54 -17.86 -0.90
CA GLY A 69 -6.27 -18.18 0.50
C GLY A 69 -5.94 -17.01 1.46
N ALA A 70 -5.71 -15.80 0.98
CA ALA A 70 -5.56 -14.63 1.87
C ALA A 70 -6.89 -14.06 2.36
N GLY A 71 -8.01 -14.54 1.82
CA GLY A 71 -9.34 -14.02 2.12
C GLY A 71 -9.67 -12.72 1.38
N MET A 72 -10.95 -12.36 1.40
CA MET A 72 -11.40 -11.06 0.90
C MET A 72 -11.30 -10.01 2.01
N LEU A 73 -11.09 -8.74 1.61
CA LEU A 73 -11.23 -7.62 2.53
C LEU A 73 -12.61 -7.62 3.16
N TYR A 74 -12.64 -7.68 4.49
CA TYR A 74 -13.89 -7.69 5.25
C TYR A 74 -14.27 -6.27 5.67
N GLY A 75 -15.21 -5.66 4.92
CA GLY A 75 -15.58 -4.26 5.09
C GLY A 75 -16.02 -3.89 6.51
N HIS A 76 -16.75 -4.77 7.22
CA HIS A 76 -17.12 -4.52 8.62
C HIS A 76 -15.91 -4.52 9.56
N GLY A 77 -14.92 -5.37 9.29
CA GLY A 77 -13.66 -5.37 10.05
C GLY A 77 -12.88 -4.08 9.84
N LEU A 78 -12.82 -3.58 8.59
CA LEU A 78 -12.19 -2.29 8.27
C LEU A 78 -12.93 -1.13 8.95
N ALA A 79 -14.27 -1.15 8.93
CA ALA A 79 -15.08 -0.17 9.63
C ALA A 79 -14.87 -0.20 11.15
N ALA A 80 -14.77 -1.39 11.74
CA ALA A 80 -14.47 -1.55 13.17
C ALA A 80 -13.08 -1.02 13.55
N LEU A 81 -12.11 -1.07 12.61
CA LEU A 81 -10.81 -0.44 12.76
C LEU A 81 -10.84 1.08 12.53
N GLY A 82 -11.94 1.63 12.00
CA GLY A 82 -12.13 3.07 11.74
C GLY A 82 -11.89 3.52 10.29
N LEU A 83 -11.62 2.60 9.37
CA LEU A 83 -11.53 2.92 7.95
C LEU A 83 -12.93 2.81 7.32
N ASP A 84 -13.46 3.92 6.79
CA ASP A 84 -14.74 3.96 6.10
C ASP A 84 -14.69 3.10 4.82
N PRO A 85 -15.45 1.98 4.74
CA PRO A 85 -15.46 1.11 3.56
C PRO A 85 -15.98 1.81 2.29
N ALA A 86 -16.77 2.86 2.42
CA ALA A 86 -17.27 3.63 1.27
C ALA A 86 -16.14 4.37 0.52
N ARG A 87 -14.96 4.50 1.14
CA ARG A 87 -13.76 5.06 0.50
C ARG A 87 -12.97 4.03 -0.30
N LEU A 88 -13.29 2.73 -0.17
CA LEU A 88 -12.53 1.66 -0.80
C LEU A 88 -13.11 1.30 -2.17
N LEU A 89 -12.24 1.29 -3.16
CA LEU A 89 -12.47 0.73 -4.48
C LEU A 89 -11.64 -0.55 -4.61
N ILE A 90 -12.30 -1.69 -4.79
CA ILE A 90 -11.62 -2.97 -4.97
C ILE A 90 -11.40 -3.20 -6.47
N VAL A 91 -10.14 -3.36 -6.85
CA VAL A 91 -9.75 -3.72 -8.22
C VAL A 91 -9.26 -5.16 -8.22
N ASP A 92 -10.18 -6.09 -8.47
CA ASP A 92 -9.86 -7.51 -8.57
C ASP A 92 -9.34 -7.85 -9.96
N THR A 93 -8.15 -8.42 -9.99
CA THR A 93 -7.49 -8.85 -11.23
C THR A 93 -7.02 -10.30 -11.07
N PRO A 94 -7.53 -11.24 -11.86
CA PRO A 94 -7.27 -12.68 -11.67
C PRO A 94 -5.80 -13.06 -11.94
N HIS A 95 -5.04 -12.19 -12.61
CA HIS A 95 -3.66 -12.48 -12.99
C HIS A 95 -2.68 -11.47 -12.35
N PRO A 96 -1.59 -11.93 -11.69
CA PRO A 96 -0.59 -11.06 -11.09
C PRO A 96 0.00 -10.01 -12.05
N SER A 97 0.24 -10.38 -13.31
CA SER A 97 0.77 -9.45 -14.32
C SER A 97 -0.21 -8.32 -14.66
N ARG A 98 -1.51 -8.61 -14.69
CA ARG A 98 -2.56 -7.58 -14.90
C ARG A 98 -2.69 -6.68 -13.69
N ARG A 99 -2.52 -7.23 -12.47
CA ARG A 99 -2.53 -6.44 -11.24
C ARG A 99 -1.40 -5.42 -11.22
N MET A 100 -0.19 -5.82 -11.62
CA MET A 100 0.94 -4.90 -11.69
C MET A 100 0.78 -3.84 -12.79
N ALA A 101 0.15 -4.18 -13.91
CA ALA A 101 -0.20 -3.20 -14.94
C ALA A 101 -1.28 -2.22 -14.43
N ALA A 102 -2.34 -2.74 -13.80
CA ALA A 102 -3.38 -1.91 -13.19
C ALA A 102 -2.81 -0.98 -12.11
N LEU A 103 -1.87 -1.46 -11.29
CA LEU A 103 -1.19 -0.64 -10.29
C LEU A 103 -0.45 0.55 -10.92
N ASP A 104 0.25 0.33 -12.04
CA ASP A 104 0.95 1.42 -12.76
C ASP A 104 -0.05 2.48 -13.28
N ASP A 105 -1.20 2.05 -13.81
CA ASP A 105 -2.24 2.94 -14.29
C ASP A 105 -2.94 3.69 -13.13
N ILE A 106 -3.27 2.98 -12.05
CA ILE A 106 -3.90 3.56 -10.86
C ILE A 106 -2.97 4.57 -10.19
N ALA A 107 -1.67 4.25 -10.08
CA ALA A 107 -0.70 5.16 -9.49
C ALA A 107 -0.55 6.49 -10.25
N ARG A 108 -0.99 6.55 -11.52
CA ARG A 108 -1.03 7.79 -12.34
C ARG A 108 -2.33 8.58 -12.21
N THR A 109 -3.33 8.00 -11.53
CA THR A 109 -4.66 8.61 -11.46
C THR A 109 -4.71 9.66 -10.36
N ASP A 110 -4.92 10.90 -10.73
CA ASP A 110 -5.06 12.01 -9.79
C ASP A 110 -6.31 11.86 -8.90
N GLY A 111 -6.26 12.42 -7.71
CA GLY A 111 -7.40 12.49 -6.79
C GLY A 111 -7.59 11.25 -5.91
N LEU A 112 -6.76 10.21 -6.05
CA LEU A 112 -6.73 9.09 -5.10
C LEU A 112 -5.90 9.46 -3.87
N THR A 113 -6.32 8.96 -2.72
CA THR A 113 -5.53 9.09 -1.49
C THR A 113 -4.37 8.10 -1.45
N ALA A 114 -4.67 6.86 -1.76
CA ALA A 114 -3.67 5.80 -1.78
C ALA A 114 -4.09 4.64 -2.68
N VAL A 115 -3.14 3.82 -3.05
CA VAL A 115 -3.37 2.50 -3.62
C VAL A 115 -2.61 1.44 -2.82
N VAL A 116 -3.28 0.34 -2.54
CA VAL A 116 -2.71 -0.86 -1.92
C VAL A 116 -2.72 -1.96 -2.96
N ALA A 117 -1.58 -2.57 -3.24
CA ALA A 117 -1.50 -3.72 -4.14
C ALA A 117 -0.84 -4.89 -3.43
N GLU A 118 -1.56 -6.00 -3.36
CA GLU A 118 -1.03 -7.24 -2.81
C GLU A 118 -0.27 -8.01 -3.90
N TYR A 119 0.91 -8.49 -3.54
CA TYR A 119 1.77 -9.26 -4.41
C TYR A 119 1.82 -10.72 -3.96
N ASP A 120 1.58 -11.64 -4.88
CA ASP A 120 1.43 -13.07 -4.63
C ASP A 120 2.50 -13.95 -5.31
N GLY A 121 3.68 -13.38 -5.57
CA GLY A 121 4.84 -14.18 -5.97
C GLY A 121 5.02 -14.38 -7.48
N MET A 122 4.59 -13.43 -8.33
CA MET A 122 4.91 -13.49 -9.76
C MET A 122 6.43 -13.52 -9.99
N GLN A 123 6.91 -14.63 -10.55
CA GLN A 123 8.32 -14.76 -10.89
C GLN A 123 8.65 -13.95 -12.14
N LYS A 124 9.45 -12.91 -11.97
CA LYS A 124 10.01 -12.08 -13.05
C LYS A 124 11.48 -11.77 -12.74
N SER A 125 12.22 -11.35 -13.76
CA SER A 125 13.62 -10.96 -13.58
C SER A 125 13.75 -9.74 -12.66
N SER A 126 14.89 -9.61 -12.01
CA SER A 126 15.24 -8.44 -11.20
C SER A 126 15.08 -7.14 -12.01
N ASP A 127 15.53 -7.12 -13.27
CA ASP A 127 15.42 -5.96 -14.15
C ASP A 127 13.97 -5.55 -14.44
N TYR A 128 13.05 -6.51 -14.53
CA TYR A 128 11.63 -6.23 -14.68
C TYR A 128 11.12 -5.46 -13.45
N TRP A 129 11.46 -5.95 -12.24
CA TRP A 129 11.02 -5.33 -11.00
C TRP A 129 11.62 -3.93 -10.81
N VAL A 130 12.90 -3.74 -11.09
CA VAL A 130 13.55 -2.43 -11.00
C VAL A 130 12.86 -1.42 -11.92
N ARG A 131 12.60 -1.79 -13.17
CA ARG A 131 11.89 -0.91 -14.12
C ARG A 131 10.45 -0.61 -13.69
N LEU A 132 9.73 -1.62 -13.21
CA LEU A 132 8.35 -1.45 -12.76
C LEU A 132 8.29 -0.54 -11.54
N MET A 133 9.11 -0.79 -10.51
CA MET A 133 9.14 0.04 -9.30
C MET A 133 9.49 1.48 -9.62
N ARG A 134 10.47 1.71 -10.49
CA ARG A 134 10.81 3.07 -10.93
C ARG A 134 9.64 3.77 -11.62
N ARG A 135 8.90 3.07 -12.47
CA ARG A 135 7.71 3.63 -13.15
C ARG A 135 6.62 3.99 -12.14
N ILE A 136 6.31 3.08 -11.21
CA ILE A 136 5.29 3.31 -10.18
C ILE A 136 5.73 4.46 -9.27
N GLN A 137 7.01 4.54 -8.89
CA GLN A 137 7.54 5.62 -8.07
C GLN A 137 7.35 6.99 -8.76
N LEU A 138 7.72 7.10 -10.04
CA LEU A 138 7.54 8.33 -10.81
C LEU A 138 6.04 8.70 -10.98
N ALA A 139 5.20 7.69 -11.16
CA ALA A 139 3.75 7.87 -11.22
C ALA A 139 3.20 8.42 -9.90
N ALA A 140 3.57 7.80 -8.77
CA ALA A 140 3.18 8.20 -7.42
C ALA A 140 3.62 9.64 -7.10
N GLU A 141 4.85 10.01 -7.48
CA GLU A 141 5.39 11.38 -7.32
C GLU A 141 4.57 12.41 -8.10
N SER A 142 4.23 12.09 -9.36
CA SER A 142 3.48 12.99 -10.23
C SER A 142 2.03 13.18 -9.78
N SER A 143 1.34 12.10 -9.45
CA SER A 143 -0.08 12.09 -9.03
C SER A 143 -0.28 12.41 -7.55
N ARG A 144 0.81 12.34 -6.73
CA ARG A 144 0.78 12.43 -5.26
C ARG A 144 0.03 11.29 -4.57
N VAL A 145 -0.24 10.20 -5.27
CA VAL A 145 -0.86 9.00 -4.71
C VAL A 145 0.16 8.21 -3.91
N THR A 146 -0.15 7.87 -2.66
CA THR A 146 0.73 7.02 -1.85
C THR A 146 0.48 5.55 -2.16
N VAL A 147 1.55 4.81 -2.49
CA VAL A 147 1.47 3.41 -2.91
C VAL A 147 2.00 2.50 -1.80
N PHE A 148 1.18 1.53 -1.39
CA PHE A 148 1.56 0.45 -0.49
C PHE A 148 1.59 -0.87 -1.27
N LEU A 149 2.76 -1.47 -1.39
CA LEU A 149 2.93 -2.77 -2.04
C LEU A 149 3.15 -3.85 -0.96
N LEU A 150 2.18 -4.77 -0.83
CA LEU A 150 2.18 -5.80 0.20
C LEU A 150 2.67 -7.12 -0.37
N GLY A 151 3.58 -7.80 0.32
CA GLY A 151 4.01 -9.15 -0.07
C GLY A 151 5.39 -9.54 0.44
N THR A 152 5.95 -10.59 -0.14
CA THR A 152 7.33 -10.99 0.11
C THR A 152 8.30 -9.97 -0.50
N PRO A 153 9.48 -9.77 0.09
CA PRO A 153 10.42 -8.79 -0.41
C PRO A 153 10.80 -9.12 -1.85
N LEU A 154 10.34 -8.24 -2.73
CA LEU A 154 10.84 -8.13 -4.09
C LEU A 154 12.13 -7.30 -4.04
N VAL A 155 12.73 -7.08 -5.18
CA VAL A 155 13.87 -6.17 -5.25
C VAL A 155 13.44 -4.81 -4.69
N ALA A 156 13.95 -4.45 -3.53
CA ALA A 156 13.59 -3.22 -2.79
C ALA A 156 14.06 -1.93 -3.48
N ASN A 157 14.78 -2.05 -4.59
CA ASN A 157 15.30 -0.92 -5.35
C ASN A 157 14.15 -0.15 -6.02
N GLY A 158 13.97 1.09 -5.62
CA GLY A 158 12.95 1.98 -6.16
C GLY A 158 11.75 2.23 -5.25
N CYS A 159 11.72 1.62 -4.04
CA CYS A 159 10.78 1.99 -2.99
C CYS A 159 11.40 3.04 -2.07
N GLU A 160 10.57 3.94 -1.57
CA GLU A 160 10.98 4.95 -0.56
C GLU A 160 11.34 4.28 0.76
N THR A 161 10.54 3.31 1.19
CA THR A 161 10.78 2.52 2.41
C THR A 161 10.43 1.05 2.21
N VAL A 162 11.10 0.20 2.97
CA VAL A 162 10.77 -1.22 3.10
C VAL A 162 10.52 -1.53 4.57
N TRP A 163 9.36 -2.10 4.86
CA TRP A 163 8.93 -2.44 6.21
C TRP A 163 8.87 -3.95 6.38
N HIS A 164 9.47 -4.44 7.46
CA HIS A 164 9.33 -5.84 7.88
C HIS A 164 8.37 -5.90 9.07
N ILE A 165 7.19 -6.47 8.85
CA ILE A 165 6.10 -6.52 9.81
C ILE A 165 5.96 -7.93 10.34
N ALA A 166 5.98 -8.06 11.65
CA ALA A 166 5.75 -9.32 12.35
C ALA A 166 4.72 -9.10 13.46
N PRO A 167 3.86 -10.09 13.75
CA PRO A 167 3.02 -10.03 14.94
C PRO A 167 3.92 -10.06 16.18
N THR A 168 3.58 -9.29 17.19
CA THR A 168 4.16 -9.44 18.54
C THR A 168 3.36 -10.47 19.31
N ASN A 169 4.05 -11.37 20.01
CA ASN A 169 3.43 -12.33 20.93
C ASN A 169 2.93 -11.60 22.16
#